data_715280f1b78ffb8400432bca0b14b4a9
#
_entry.id   715280f1b78ffb8400432bca0b14b4a9
#
_cell.length_a   1.000
_cell.length_b   1.000
_cell.length_c   1.000
_cell.angle_alpha   90.00
_cell.angle_beta   90.00
_cell.angle_gamma   90.00
#
_symmetry.space_group_name_H-M   'P 1'
#
loop_
_entity.id
_entity.type
_entity.pdbx_description
1 polymer ?
#
loop_
_entity_poly.entity_id
_entity_poly.type
_entity_poly.pdbx_seq_one_letter_code
_entity_poly.pdbx_strand_id
1 'polypeptide(L)'
;MELTTVSERKKMSFTVLWGITGAGDLIQETVGAMDELVRTMELKVTVSLSKAAVQVLKWYKLTHKLNGISDKVYVEKDANTPFIAGPLQVGKYDCLLVAPATANSVAKIVTGIADTLITNAVAQANKTQIPIFILPVDQKGGTTTTILPNGKKIALTMRDVDVENSKRLRRMKGIHTLKTPGEIKGVLENLSSIR
;
A
#
# COMPACT_ATOMS: atom_id res chain seq x y z
N MET A 1 -11.53 -27.40 44.38
CA MET A 1 -11.83 -27.65 42.95
C MET A 1 -11.83 -26.28 42.27
N GLU A 2 -10.63 -25.81 41.90
CA GLU A 2 -10.42 -24.47 41.34
C GLU A 2 -10.66 -24.50 39.85
N LEU A 3 -11.62 -23.71 39.41
CA LEU A 3 -11.89 -23.47 38.00
C LEU A 3 -10.78 -22.57 37.44
N THR A 4 -9.94 -23.16 36.61
CA THR A 4 -8.90 -22.49 35.86
C THR A 4 -9.56 -21.49 34.89
N THR A 5 -9.42 -20.21 35.15
CA THR A 5 -9.78 -19.12 34.26
C THR A 5 -9.08 -19.27 32.94
N VAL A 6 -9.85 -19.47 31.89
CA VAL A 6 -9.38 -19.39 30.49
C VAL A 6 -8.87 -17.97 30.28
N SER A 7 -7.56 -17.82 30.19
CA SER A 7 -6.93 -16.56 29.83
C SER A 7 -7.49 -16.11 28.49
N GLU A 8 -8.26 -15.03 28.46
CA GLU A 8 -8.66 -14.35 27.24
C GLU A 8 -7.40 -13.98 26.47
N ARG A 9 -7.10 -14.69 25.40
CA ARG A 9 -6.05 -14.29 24.45
C ARG A 9 -6.46 -12.92 23.93
N LYS A 10 -5.77 -11.87 24.38
CA LYS A 10 -5.93 -10.50 23.88
C LYS A 10 -5.76 -10.57 22.37
N LYS A 11 -6.86 -10.41 21.63
CA LYS A 11 -6.85 -10.43 20.16
C LYS A 11 -5.92 -9.32 19.72
N MET A 12 -4.75 -9.69 19.21
CA MET A 12 -3.76 -8.70 18.75
C MET A 12 -4.29 -8.07 17.46
N SER A 13 -4.39 -6.74 17.44
CA SER A 13 -4.81 -5.98 16.26
C SER A 13 -3.91 -6.30 15.05
N PHE A 14 -4.50 -6.45 13.87
CA PHE A 14 -3.78 -6.69 12.62
C PHE A 14 -3.05 -5.42 12.18
N THR A 15 -1.75 -5.52 11.90
CA THR A 15 -0.87 -4.36 11.64
C THR A 15 -0.48 -4.26 10.18
N VAL A 16 -0.83 -3.15 9.54
CA VAL A 16 -0.57 -2.89 8.13
C VAL A 16 0.43 -1.75 7.96
N LEU A 17 1.50 -1.97 7.19
CA LEU A 17 2.30 -0.88 6.63
C LEU A 17 1.73 -0.52 5.27
N TRP A 18 1.16 0.67 5.13
CA TRP A 18 0.53 1.12 3.89
C TRP A 18 1.40 2.17 3.20
N GLY A 19 2.04 1.79 2.10
CA GLY A 19 2.81 2.65 1.21
C GLY A 19 1.92 3.33 0.17
N ILE A 20 2.01 4.66 0.06
CA ILE A 20 1.29 5.44 -0.95
C ILE A 20 2.31 6.16 -1.82
N THR A 21 2.23 5.94 -3.14
CA THR A 21 3.07 6.63 -4.11
C THR A 21 2.33 7.80 -4.77
N GLY A 22 3.01 8.55 -5.64
CA GLY A 22 2.47 9.78 -6.24
C GLY A 22 1.47 9.57 -7.39
N ALA A 23 0.63 8.54 -7.33
CA ALA A 23 -0.43 8.31 -8.31
C ALA A 23 -1.69 9.11 -7.94
N GLY A 24 -2.20 9.91 -8.88
CA GLY A 24 -3.52 10.56 -8.75
C GLY A 24 -4.65 9.58 -9.07
N ASP A 25 -4.40 8.64 -9.96
CA ASP A 25 -5.36 7.60 -10.30
C ASP A 25 -5.52 6.59 -9.14
N LEU A 26 -6.74 6.14 -8.90
CA LEU A 26 -7.14 5.23 -7.83
C LEU A 26 -6.89 5.74 -6.39
N ILE A 27 -6.39 6.98 -6.18
CA ILE A 27 -6.05 7.47 -4.84
C ILE A 27 -7.30 7.64 -3.96
N GLN A 28 -8.38 8.19 -4.52
CA GLN A 28 -9.62 8.45 -3.79
C GLN A 28 -10.30 7.14 -3.39
N GLU A 29 -10.37 6.19 -4.32
CA GLU A 29 -10.95 4.87 -4.11
C GLU A 29 -10.14 4.07 -3.09
N THR A 30 -8.80 4.14 -3.17
CA THR A 30 -7.91 3.44 -2.22
C THR A 30 -8.04 3.99 -0.81
N VAL A 31 -8.04 5.33 -0.66
CA VAL A 31 -8.26 5.96 0.66
C VAL A 31 -9.66 5.66 1.18
N GLY A 32 -10.68 5.61 0.29
CA GLY A 32 -12.03 5.21 0.64
C GLY A 32 -12.12 3.78 1.17
N ALA A 33 -11.50 2.83 0.48
CA ALA A 33 -11.45 1.43 0.89
C ALA A 33 -10.76 1.24 2.25
N MET A 34 -9.65 1.93 2.49
CA MET A 34 -8.94 1.87 3.77
C MET A 34 -9.73 2.52 4.91
N ASP A 35 -10.42 3.62 4.67
CA ASP A 35 -11.30 4.27 5.65
C ASP A 35 -12.45 3.33 6.10
N GLU A 36 -13.04 2.60 5.16
CA GLU A 36 -14.06 1.58 5.47
C GLU A 36 -13.47 0.44 6.31
N LEU A 37 -12.28 -0.05 5.92
CA LEU A 37 -11.64 -1.17 6.60
C LEU A 37 -11.26 -0.87 8.05
N VAL A 38 -10.69 0.31 8.32
CA VAL A 38 -10.34 0.71 9.69
C VAL A 38 -11.57 0.82 10.59
N ARG A 39 -12.75 1.12 10.03
CA ARG A 39 -14.02 1.16 10.78
C ARG A 39 -14.64 -0.22 11.03
N THR A 40 -14.35 -1.20 10.18
CA THR A 40 -14.98 -2.53 10.21
C THR A 40 -14.07 -3.64 10.72
N MET A 41 -12.76 -3.40 10.73
CA MET A 41 -11.75 -4.34 11.20
C MET A 41 -10.87 -3.71 12.30
N GLU A 42 -10.38 -4.53 13.21
CA GLU A 42 -9.41 -4.10 14.22
C GLU A 42 -8.02 -3.98 13.62
N LEU A 43 -7.82 -2.92 12.81
CA LEU A 43 -6.56 -2.64 12.10
C LEU A 43 -5.75 -1.57 12.82
N LYS A 44 -4.42 -1.75 12.84
CA LYS A 44 -3.44 -0.70 13.09
C LYS A 44 -2.72 -0.36 11.79
N VAL A 45 -2.88 0.86 11.33
CA VAL A 45 -2.34 1.31 10.04
C VAL A 45 -1.21 2.30 10.25
N THR A 46 -0.01 1.93 9.80
CA THR A 46 1.10 2.87 9.63
C THR A 46 1.20 3.24 8.16
N VAL A 47 1.07 4.52 7.85
CA VAL A 47 1.17 5.02 6.48
C VAL A 47 2.60 5.47 6.18
N SER A 48 3.10 5.11 5.00
CA SER A 48 4.38 5.57 4.44
C SER A 48 4.14 6.29 3.13
N LEU A 49 4.44 7.59 3.08
CA LEU A 49 4.21 8.44 1.91
C LEU A 49 5.51 8.69 1.15
N SER A 50 5.50 8.47 -0.16
CA SER A 50 6.54 9.05 -1.02
C SER A 50 6.43 10.58 -1.04
N LYS A 51 7.53 11.27 -1.39
CA LYS A 51 7.52 12.74 -1.55
C LYS A 51 6.40 13.21 -2.49
N ALA A 52 6.19 12.50 -3.59
CA ALA A 52 5.14 12.80 -4.55
C ALA A 52 3.73 12.53 -4.00
N ALA A 53 3.55 11.51 -3.17
CA ALA A 53 2.26 11.20 -2.56
C ALA A 53 1.74 12.34 -1.68
N VAL A 54 2.62 13.01 -0.94
CA VAL A 54 2.25 14.18 -0.11
C VAL A 54 1.58 15.25 -0.94
N GLN A 55 2.13 15.53 -2.12
CA GLN A 55 1.58 16.54 -3.02
C GLN A 55 0.25 16.11 -3.64
N VAL A 56 0.16 14.85 -4.07
CA VAL A 56 -1.08 14.29 -4.64
C VAL A 56 -2.22 14.31 -3.61
N LEU A 57 -1.96 13.86 -2.38
CA LEU A 57 -2.95 13.88 -1.29
C LEU A 57 -3.47 15.30 -0.98
N LYS A 58 -2.60 16.32 -1.06
CA LYS A 58 -3.01 17.71 -0.92
C LYS A 58 -3.93 18.15 -2.06
N TRP A 59 -3.58 17.86 -3.31
CA TRP A 59 -4.38 18.21 -4.48
C TRP A 59 -5.77 17.59 -4.44
N TYR A 60 -5.89 16.34 -4.01
CA TYR A 60 -7.16 15.62 -3.88
C TYR A 60 -7.87 15.87 -2.54
N LYS A 61 -7.30 16.74 -1.66
CA LYS A 61 -7.85 17.09 -0.33
C LYS A 61 -8.06 15.88 0.59
N LEU A 62 -7.19 14.87 0.48
CA LEU A 62 -7.29 13.60 1.22
C LEU A 62 -6.44 13.55 2.49
N THR A 63 -5.58 14.55 2.75
CA THR A 63 -4.64 14.54 3.89
C THR A 63 -5.37 14.38 5.23
N HIS A 64 -6.47 15.11 5.44
CA HIS A 64 -7.23 15.01 6.69
C HIS A 64 -7.86 13.63 6.87
N LYS A 65 -8.42 13.06 5.81
CA LYS A 65 -9.01 11.71 5.84
C LYS A 65 -7.96 10.66 6.15
N LEU A 66 -6.77 10.77 5.56
CA LEU A 66 -5.65 9.86 5.82
C LEU A 66 -5.22 9.88 7.29
N ASN A 67 -5.16 11.05 7.92
CA ASN A 67 -4.83 11.18 9.33
C ASN A 67 -5.88 10.54 10.27
N GLY A 68 -7.14 10.45 9.83
CA GLY A 68 -8.19 9.73 10.55
C GLY A 68 -8.12 8.20 10.43
N ILE A 69 -7.45 7.71 9.37
CA ILE A 69 -7.30 6.28 9.10
C ILE A 69 -6.08 5.69 9.81
N SER A 70 -5.01 6.48 9.96
CA SER A 70 -3.69 5.99 10.33
C SER A 70 -3.30 6.30 11.77
N ASP A 71 -2.72 5.32 12.45
CA ASP A 71 -2.09 5.51 13.77
C ASP A 71 -0.79 6.33 13.65
N LYS A 72 -0.12 6.24 12.50
CA LYS A 72 1.14 6.92 12.24
C LYS A 72 1.35 7.18 10.76
N VAL A 73 1.84 8.38 10.44
CA VAL A 73 2.21 8.76 9.07
C VAL A 73 3.69 9.07 9.00
N TYR A 74 4.39 8.37 8.14
CA TYR A 74 5.78 8.63 7.76
C TYR A 74 5.83 9.31 6.40
N VAL A 75 6.67 10.33 6.27
CA VAL A 75 6.96 10.98 4.99
C VAL A 75 8.41 10.72 4.62
N GLU A 76 8.62 10.26 3.42
CA GLU A 76 9.93 9.98 2.84
C GLU A 76 10.84 11.21 2.88
N LYS A 77 12.03 11.05 3.47
CA LYS A 77 13.18 11.95 3.31
C LYS A 77 14.17 11.35 2.31
N ASP A 78 14.52 10.10 2.51
CA ASP A 78 15.32 9.25 1.63
C ASP A 78 14.88 7.78 1.76
N ALA A 79 15.60 6.84 1.14
CA ALA A 79 15.27 5.42 1.13
C ALA A 79 15.23 4.75 2.52
N ASN A 80 15.92 5.31 3.52
CA ASN A 80 16.02 4.77 4.88
C ASN A 80 15.42 5.68 5.96
N THR A 81 14.98 6.87 5.58
CA THR A 81 14.48 7.87 6.54
C THR A 81 13.04 8.30 6.17
N PRO A 82 12.07 8.07 7.05
CA PRO A 82 12.12 7.39 8.35
C PRO A 82 12.52 5.92 8.27
N PHE A 83 13.18 5.38 9.31
CA PHE A 83 13.64 4.00 9.30
C PHE A 83 12.47 3.01 9.52
N ILE A 84 11.98 2.44 8.42
CA ILE A 84 10.90 1.43 8.43
C ILE A 84 11.39 0.01 8.12
N ALA A 85 12.62 -0.12 7.62
CA ALA A 85 13.24 -1.41 7.31
C ALA A 85 13.37 -2.29 8.56
N GLY A 86 13.86 -1.75 9.68
CA GLY A 86 13.98 -2.48 10.93
C GLY A 86 12.65 -3.05 11.45
N PRO A 87 11.59 -2.24 11.61
CA PRO A 87 10.26 -2.74 11.93
C PRO A 87 9.75 -3.86 11.01
N LEU A 88 10.00 -3.79 9.70
CA LEU A 88 9.69 -4.88 8.77
C LEU A 88 10.52 -6.12 9.06
N GLN A 89 11.83 -5.97 9.28
CA GLN A 89 12.73 -7.10 9.53
C GLN A 89 12.41 -7.88 10.80
N VAL A 90 11.85 -7.23 11.81
CA VAL A 90 11.46 -7.87 13.09
C VAL A 90 9.98 -8.27 13.14
N GLY A 91 9.27 -8.25 12.00
CA GLY A 91 7.89 -8.72 11.93
C GLY A 91 6.87 -7.83 12.67
N LYS A 92 7.13 -6.51 12.75
CA LYS A 92 6.20 -5.57 13.39
C LYS A 92 4.91 -5.39 12.57
N TYR A 93 4.94 -5.68 11.30
CA TYR A 93 3.80 -5.56 10.38
C TYR A 93 3.41 -6.94 9.87
N ASP A 94 2.12 -7.19 9.80
CA ASP A 94 1.56 -8.43 9.27
C ASP A 94 1.54 -8.46 7.75
N CYS A 95 1.47 -7.28 7.13
CA CYS A 95 1.65 -7.13 5.68
C CYS A 95 2.14 -5.74 5.30
N LEU A 96 2.67 -5.65 4.08
CA LEU A 96 2.94 -4.41 3.36
C LEU A 96 1.92 -4.26 2.21
N LEU A 97 1.14 -3.19 2.25
CA LEU A 97 0.26 -2.78 1.16
C LEU A 97 0.88 -1.57 0.46
N VAL A 98 1.10 -1.62 -0.86
CA VAL A 98 1.50 -0.45 -1.67
C VAL A 98 0.35 -0.11 -2.62
N ALA A 99 -0.44 0.88 -2.27
CA ALA A 99 -1.65 1.25 -2.98
C ALA A 99 -1.99 2.74 -2.84
N PRO A 100 -2.12 3.49 -3.93
CA PRO A 100 -1.78 3.08 -5.30
C PRO A 100 -0.27 3.11 -5.55
N ALA A 101 0.20 2.32 -6.53
CA ALA A 101 1.59 2.27 -6.97
C ALA A 101 1.75 2.86 -8.37
N THR A 102 2.58 3.92 -8.51
CA THR A 102 2.90 4.52 -9.81
C THR A 102 3.71 3.56 -10.68
N ALA A 103 3.63 3.72 -12.01
CA ALA A 103 4.48 3.01 -12.96
C ALA A 103 5.97 3.11 -12.63
N ASN A 104 6.44 4.29 -12.18
CA ASN A 104 7.84 4.46 -11.77
C ASN A 104 8.20 3.57 -10.57
N SER A 105 7.35 3.49 -9.55
CA SER A 105 7.59 2.61 -8.39
C SER A 105 7.56 1.13 -8.81
N VAL A 106 6.61 0.74 -9.66
CA VAL A 106 6.52 -0.61 -10.21
C VAL A 106 7.79 -0.96 -11.01
N ALA A 107 8.25 -0.06 -11.91
CA ALA A 107 9.47 -0.25 -12.69
C ALA A 107 10.68 -0.48 -11.79
N LYS A 108 10.85 0.33 -10.74
CA LYS A 108 11.93 0.18 -9.76
C LYS A 108 11.87 -1.17 -9.04
N ILE A 109 10.69 -1.56 -8.55
CA ILE A 109 10.50 -2.83 -7.84
C ILE A 109 10.89 -4.03 -8.73
N VAL A 110 10.41 -4.07 -9.97
CA VAL A 110 10.66 -5.20 -10.89
C VAL A 110 12.10 -5.27 -11.39
N THR A 111 12.86 -4.19 -11.27
CA THR A 111 14.29 -4.13 -11.61
C THR A 111 15.20 -4.22 -10.38
N GLY A 112 14.63 -4.35 -9.17
CA GLY A 112 15.39 -4.47 -7.93
C GLY A 112 15.96 -3.15 -7.41
N ILE A 113 15.50 -2.00 -7.90
CA ILE A 113 15.92 -0.68 -7.44
C ILE A 113 15.16 -0.31 -6.16
N ALA A 114 15.90 -0.10 -5.07
CA ALA A 114 15.36 0.18 -3.72
C ALA A 114 15.84 1.54 -3.18
N ASP A 115 15.74 2.59 -4.01
CA ASP A 115 16.28 3.94 -3.77
C ASP A 115 15.25 4.92 -3.18
N THR A 116 14.03 4.47 -2.90
CA THR A 116 12.97 5.24 -2.24
C THR A 116 12.50 4.51 -0.99
N LEU A 117 11.86 5.24 -0.07
CA LEU A 117 11.34 4.66 1.17
C LEU A 117 10.41 3.46 0.89
N ILE A 118 9.52 3.58 -0.09
CA ILE A 118 8.55 2.52 -0.43
C ILE A 118 9.23 1.36 -1.17
N THR A 119 10.10 1.62 -2.14
CA THR A 119 10.78 0.52 -2.85
C THR A 119 11.74 -0.22 -1.95
N ASN A 120 12.39 0.46 -1.00
CA ASN A 120 13.19 -0.20 0.05
C ASN A 120 12.31 -1.02 1.00
N ALA A 121 11.14 -0.50 1.41
CA ALA A 121 10.19 -1.26 2.22
C ALA A 121 9.77 -2.58 1.53
N VAL A 122 9.46 -2.53 0.22
CA VAL A 122 9.16 -3.73 -0.58
C VAL A 122 10.32 -4.71 -0.59
N ALA A 123 11.55 -4.23 -0.82
CA ALA A 123 12.75 -5.07 -0.83
C ALA A 123 12.98 -5.75 0.53
N GLN A 124 12.80 -5.02 1.65
CA GLN A 124 12.99 -5.59 2.99
C GLN A 124 11.86 -6.55 3.38
N ALA A 125 10.60 -6.21 3.09
CA ALA A 125 9.46 -7.10 3.33
C ALA A 125 9.59 -8.42 2.55
N ASN A 126 10.06 -8.37 1.30
CA ASN A 126 10.26 -9.57 0.50
C ASN A 126 11.37 -10.49 1.07
N LYS A 127 12.46 -9.91 1.60
CA LYS A 127 13.54 -10.67 2.26
C LYS A 127 13.05 -11.37 3.53
N THR A 128 12.13 -10.80 4.26
CA THR A 128 11.58 -11.34 5.52
C THR A 128 10.28 -12.11 5.32
N GLN A 129 9.86 -12.31 4.07
CA GLN A 129 8.66 -13.06 3.68
C GLN A 129 7.35 -12.49 4.26
N ILE A 130 7.33 -11.20 4.60
CA ILE A 130 6.09 -10.50 4.94
C ILE A 130 5.24 -10.42 3.67
N PRO A 131 3.93 -10.77 3.73
CA PRO A 131 3.03 -10.65 2.59
C PRO A 131 3.01 -9.24 2.01
N ILE A 132 3.20 -9.12 0.70
CA ILE A 132 3.24 -7.84 -0.01
C ILE A 132 2.11 -7.79 -1.01
N PHE A 133 1.28 -6.75 -0.91
CA PHE A 133 0.20 -6.47 -1.86
C PHE A 133 0.48 -5.14 -2.55
N ILE A 134 0.43 -5.13 -3.88
CA ILE A 134 0.70 -3.92 -4.67
C ILE A 134 -0.45 -3.69 -5.63
N LEU A 135 -0.99 -2.48 -5.65
CA LEU A 135 -2.00 -2.01 -6.60
C LEU A 135 -1.35 -1.07 -7.62
N PRO A 136 -0.86 -1.58 -8.77
CA PRO A 136 -0.34 -0.74 -9.84
C PRO A 136 -1.49 0.04 -10.50
N VAL A 137 -1.24 1.29 -10.90
CA VAL A 137 -2.23 2.06 -11.66
C VAL A 137 -2.21 1.71 -13.15
N ASP A 138 -1.04 1.47 -13.73
CA ASP A 138 -0.88 1.21 -15.17
C ASP A 138 -0.83 -0.29 -15.46
N GLN A 139 -2.00 -0.94 -15.37
CA GLN A 139 -2.11 -2.40 -15.50
C GLN A 139 -2.51 -2.90 -16.89
N LYS A 140 -3.16 -2.04 -17.68
CA LYS A 140 -3.72 -2.37 -19.00
C LYS A 140 -3.29 -1.34 -20.01
N GLY A 141 -2.99 -1.80 -21.23
CA GLY A 141 -2.70 -0.90 -22.35
C GLY A 141 -3.94 -0.18 -22.86
N GLY A 142 -3.72 0.79 -23.73
CA GLY A 142 -4.76 1.62 -24.31
C GLY A 142 -4.87 2.99 -23.62
N THR A 143 -5.96 3.68 -23.90
CA THR A 143 -6.24 5.02 -23.35
C THR A 143 -7.26 4.92 -22.23
N THR A 144 -6.94 5.54 -21.09
CA THR A 144 -7.85 5.68 -19.95
C THR A 144 -8.19 7.14 -19.71
N THR A 145 -9.34 7.39 -19.08
CA THR A 145 -9.74 8.73 -18.66
C THR A 145 -9.45 8.91 -17.19
N THR A 146 -8.59 9.86 -16.87
CA THR A 146 -8.26 10.26 -15.49
C THR A 146 -8.96 11.56 -15.14
N ILE A 147 -9.47 11.67 -13.91
CA ILE A 147 -10.12 12.87 -13.38
C ILE A 147 -9.10 13.62 -12.53
N LEU A 148 -8.78 14.84 -12.96
CA LEU A 148 -7.90 15.73 -12.21
C LEU A 148 -8.58 16.28 -10.95
N PRO A 149 -7.82 16.79 -9.96
CA PRO A 149 -8.37 17.36 -8.72
C PRO A 149 -9.38 18.49 -8.92
N ASN A 150 -9.30 19.21 -10.05
CA ASN A 150 -10.25 20.26 -10.45
C ASN A 150 -11.49 19.74 -11.20
N GLY A 151 -11.66 18.41 -11.30
CA GLY A 151 -12.76 17.75 -12.00
C GLY A 151 -12.59 17.63 -13.51
N LYS A 152 -11.53 18.19 -14.11
CA LYS A 152 -11.26 18.07 -15.55
C LYS A 152 -10.90 16.63 -15.90
N LYS A 153 -11.50 16.10 -16.95
CA LYS A 153 -11.16 14.80 -17.51
C LYS A 153 -10.03 14.92 -18.53
N ILE A 154 -9.04 14.08 -18.43
CA ILE A 154 -7.95 13.96 -19.41
C ILE A 154 -7.82 12.51 -19.86
N ALA A 155 -7.49 12.33 -21.13
CA ALA A 155 -7.18 11.02 -21.70
C ALA A 155 -5.67 10.79 -21.61
N LEU A 156 -5.25 9.66 -21.04
CA LEU A 156 -3.86 9.24 -20.94
C LEU A 156 -3.69 7.90 -21.62
N THR A 157 -2.71 7.80 -22.51
CA THR A 157 -2.34 6.53 -23.14
C THR A 157 -1.23 5.88 -22.34
N MET A 158 -1.48 4.65 -21.88
CA MET A 158 -0.52 3.88 -21.09
C MET A 158 0.67 3.48 -21.97
N ARG A 159 1.89 3.66 -21.45
CA ARG A 159 3.10 3.23 -22.16
C ARG A 159 3.22 1.71 -22.08
N ASP A 160 3.62 1.06 -23.17
CA ASP A 160 3.79 -0.40 -23.21
C ASP A 160 4.77 -0.90 -22.14
N VAL A 161 5.84 -0.15 -21.87
CA VAL A 161 6.81 -0.48 -20.83
C VAL A 161 6.20 -0.53 -19.43
N ASP A 162 5.21 0.33 -19.11
CA ASP A 162 4.57 0.36 -17.80
C ASP A 162 3.62 -0.84 -17.63
N VAL A 163 2.90 -1.17 -18.69
CA VAL A 163 2.04 -2.35 -18.74
C VAL A 163 2.87 -3.63 -18.61
N GLU A 164 4.02 -3.71 -19.31
CA GLU A 164 4.91 -4.86 -19.21
C GLU A 164 5.54 -4.97 -17.81
N ASN A 165 5.95 -3.88 -17.18
CA ASN A 165 6.42 -3.89 -15.81
C ASN A 165 5.32 -4.36 -14.83
N SER A 166 4.07 -3.99 -15.03
CA SER A 166 2.94 -4.50 -14.23
C SER A 166 2.74 -6.02 -14.41
N LYS A 167 2.96 -6.55 -15.63
CA LYS A 167 2.95 -7.99 -15.88
C LYS A 167 4.13 -8.70 -15.22
N ARG A 168 5.34 -8.10 -15.24
CA ARG A 168 6.53 -8.64 -14.56
C ARG A 168 6.31 -8.68 -13.04
N LEU A 169 5.72 -7.64 -12.46
CA LEU A 169 5.40 -7.58 -11.04
C LEU A 169 4.53 -8.75 -10.59
N ARG A 170 3.53 -9.15 -11.39
CA ARG A 170 2.64 -10.30 -11.11
C ARG A 170 3.37 -11.63 -11.01
N ARG A 171 4.55 -11.75 -11.64
CA ARG A 171 5.37 -12.98 -11.65
C ARG A 171 6.43 -13.00 -10.54
N MET A 172 6.58 -11.89 -9.80
CA MET A 172 7.57 -11.81 -8.73
C MET A 172 7.14 -12.65 -7.52
N LYS A 173 8.04 -13.50 -7.05
CA LYS A 173 7.81 -14.30 -5.84
C LYS A 173 7.64 -13.40 -4.61
N GLY A 174 6.63 -13.69 -3.80
CA GLY A 174 6.36 -12.95 -2.56
C GLY A 174 5.60 -11.62 -2.76
N ILE A 175 5.21 -11.30 -4.00
CA ILE A 175 4.39 -10.11 -4.31
C ILE A 175 3.05 -10.55 -4.90
N HIS A 176 1.98 -10.00 -4.35
CA HIS A 176 0.61 -10.18 -4.84
C HIS A 176 0.11 -8.87 -5.42
N THR A 177 -0.27 -8.88 -6.70
CA THR A 177 -0.82 -7.70 -7.36
C THR A 177 -2.32 -7.65 -7.23
N LEU A 178 -2.84 -6.49 -6.84
CA LEU A 178 -4.26 -6.18 -6.81
C LEU A 178 -4.67 -5.56 -8.16
N LYS A 179 -5.89 -5.83 -8.59
CA LYS A 179 -6.45 -5.27 -9.83
C LYS A 179 -7.23 -3.99 -9.56
N THR A 180 -7.90 -3.92 -8.41
CA THR A 180 -8.76 -2.80 -8.02
C THR A 180 -8.61 -2.51 -6.53
N PRO A 181 -8.95 -1.28 -6.07
CA PRO A 181 -9.00 -0.95 -4.64
C PRO A 181 -9.97 -1.84 -3.84
N GLY A 182 -11.05 -2.32 -4.47
CA GLY A 182 -12.02 -3.21 -3.81
C GLY A 182 -11.46 -4.55 -3.36
N GLU A 183 -10.36 -5.02 -3.97
CA GLU A 183 -9.70 -6.27 -3.57
C GLU A 183 -8.93 -6.15 -2.25
N ILE A 184 -8.61 -4.92 -1.79
CA ILE A 184 -7.86 -4.68 -0.54
C ILE A 184 -8.59 -5.32 0.64
N LYS A 185 -9.92 -5.17 0.71
CA LYS A 185 -10.73 -5.73 1.80
C LYS A 185 -10.54 -7.24 1.91
N GLY A 186 -10.79 -7.95 0.82
CA GLY A 186 -10.72 -9.42 0.82
C GLY A 186 -9.34 -9.96 1.21
N VAL A 187 -8.24 -9.31 0.76
CA VAL A 187 -6.90 -9.78 1.10
C VAL A 187 -6.54 -9.52 2.56
N LEU A 188 -6.95 -8.40 3.15
CA LEU A 188 -6.69 -8.10 4.57
C LEU A 188 -7.56 -8.94 5.50
N GLU A 189 -8.84 -9.17 5.17
CA GLU A 189 -9.73 -10.06 5.91
C GLU A 189 -9.19 -11.51 5.92
N ASN A 190 -8.79 -12.03 4.76
CA ASN A 190 -8.20 -13.36 4.64
C ASN A 190 -6.92 -13.51 5.48
N LEU A 191 -6.01 -12.53 5.43
CA LEU A 191 -4.79 -12.58 6.24
C LEU A 191 -5.07 -12.51 7.73
N SER A 192 -6.03 -11.70 8.15
CA SER A 192 -6.37 -11.56 9.57
C SER A 192 -7.04 -12.81 10.14
N SER A 193 -7.72 -13.61 9.30
CA SER A 193 -8.39 -14.85 9.71
C SER A 193 -7.44 -16.04 9.88
N ILE A 194 -6.25 -16.01 9.25
CA ILE A 194 -5.25 -17.09 9.29
C ILE A 194 -4.29 -16.94 10.51
N ARG A 195 -4.29 -15.79 11.16
CA ARG A 195 -3.46 -15.46 12.31
C ARG A 195 -4.13 -15.87 13.64
#